data_81b61b85378ddf97af1dfdbbefb87fd1
#
_entry.id   81b61b85378ddf97af1dfdbbefb87fd1
#
_cell.length_a   1.000
_cell.length_b   1.000
_cell.length_c   1.000
_cell.angle_alpha   90.00
_cell.angle_beta   90.00
_cell.angle_gamma   90.00
#
_symmetry.space_group_name_H-M   'P 1'
#
loop_
_entity.id
_entity.type
_entity.pdbx_description
1 polymer ?
#
loop_
_entity_poly.entity_id
_entity_poly.type
_entity_poly.pdbx_seq_one_letter_code
_entity_poly.pdbx_strand_id
1 'polypeptide(L)'
;MFALADVNSFYASCERVFRPDLKGKPIVVLSNNDGNVIARSAEAKPWIKMGTPWFQIKNERYPEKIYAFSSNYELYASMSARVMNCLEELAPRVEQYSIDEMFLDLTGVEHCMGLEDFGRQLRQHVYDCTRLTIGVGAGPTKTLAKSAQWASKEWKQFRGVLALTRGNPQRTRKLLSLQPVEEIWGVGNRIARKLNVLGIKTALDLALTNPAFIRKNFSVVLERTVRELNGESCLSLEEAPPTKQQIVCSRSFGVKITEYESLRQAICQHAERASEKLRKEHQYCRHISVFIKTSPFAIKEPYYGNVATEKLLTPTQDSRDIIAAATMALERIWRDGHRYAKAGVMLNDFTGSGVSQLQLFDERPPRPHSAELMRVLDGINNSGLGKVWFAGRGIAPSWQMKRDMLSPAYTTRWRDIPVARIG
;
A
#
# COMPACT_ATOMS: atom_id res chain seq x y z
N MET A 1 5.44 25.40 -0.09
CA MET A 1 5.03 24.94 -1.44
C MET A 1 5.35 23.45 -1.53
N PHE A 2 4.39 22.62 -2.02
CA PHE A 2 4.58 21.18 -2.13
C PHE A 2 4.51 20.74 -3.59
N ALA A 3 5.24 19.68 -3.95
CA ALA A 3 4.96 18.91 -5.14
C ALA A 3 4.65 17.47 -4.79
N LEU A 4 3.88 16.81 -5.64
CA LEU A 4 3.70 15.37 -5.65
C LEU A 4 4.31 14.81 -6.93
N ALA A 5 5.24 13.89 -6.79
CA ALA A 5 5.74 13.03 -7.86
C ALA A 5 5.07 11.66 -7.75
N ASP A 6 4.53 11.15 -8.84
CA ASP A 6 3.78 9.88 -8.88
C ASP A 6 4.17 9.09 -10.13
N VAL A 7 4.59 7.85 -9.98
CA VAL A 7 5.04 7.00 -11.09
C VAL A 7 3.85 6.49 -11.89
N ASN A 8 3.88 6.74 -13.20
CA ASN A 8 2.79 6.37 -14.10
C ASN A 8 2.62 4.85 -14.20
N SER A 9 1.43 4.34 -13.84
CA SER A 9 1.09 2.91 -13.91
C SER A 9 2.18 2.00 -13.31
N PHE A 10 2.65 2.32 -12.13
CA PHE A 10 3.91 1.89 -11.53
C PHE A 10 4.24 0.41 -11.75
N TYR A 11 3.43 -0.53 -11.25
CA TYR A 11 3.73 -1.95 -11.36
C TYR A 11 3.83 -2.43 -12.81
N ALA A 12 2.91 -1.99 -13.68
CA ALA A 12 2.96 -2.34 -15.10
C ALA A 12 4.19 -1.73 -15.80
N SER A 13 4.59 -0.53 -15.40
CA SER A 13 5.80 0.13 -15.91
C SER A 13 7.07 -0.57 -15.43
N CYS A 14 7.14 -1.05 -14.18
CA CYS A 14 8.26 -1.84 -13.69
C CYS A 14 8.48 -3.13 -14.51
N GLU A 15 7.39 -3.84 -14.82
CA GLU A 15 7.48 -5.05 -15.67
C GLU A 15 7.99 -4.70 -17.08
N ARG A 16 7.54 -3.59 -17.64
CA ARG A 16 7.92 -3.15 -18.99
C ARG A 16 9.38 -2.75 -19.11
N VAL A 17 10.00 -2.19 -18.05
CA VAL A 17 11.43 -1.79 -18.08
C VAL A 17 12.33 -2.95 -18.48
N PHE A 18 12.04 -4.15 -18.00
CA PHE A 18 12.82 -5.37 -18.27
C PHE A 18 12.28 -6.18 -19.46
N ARG A 19 11.24 -5.73 -20.08
CA ARG A 19 10.59 -6.37 -21.24
C ARG A 19 10.33 -5.33 -22.34
N PRO A 20 11.38 -4.86 -23.04
CA PRO A 20 11.26 -3.85 -24.11
C PRO A 20 10.37 -4.31 -25.25
N ASP A 21 10.22 -5.62 -25.47
CA ASP A 21 9.27 -6.23 -26.41
C ASP A 21 7.80 -5.92 -26.09
N LEU A 22 7.50 -5.51 -24.85
CA LEU A 22 6.16 -5.13 -24.39
C LEU A 22 5.91 -3.61 -24.47
N LYS A 23 6.80 -2.85 -25.10
CA LYS A 23 6.58 -1.41 -25.34
C LYS A 23 5.33 -1.21 -26.20
N GLY A 24 4.38 -0.38 -25.72
CA GLY A 24 3.11 -0.14 -26.41
C GLY A 24 2.11 -1.29 -26.30
N LYS A 25 2.38 -2.36 -25.54
CA LYS A 25 1.46 -3.47 -25.36
C LYS A 25 0.64 -3.33 -24.06
N PRO A 26 -0.61 -3.84 -24.03
CA PRO A 26 -1.44 -3.80 -22.84
C PRO A 26 -0.93 -4.78 -21.79
N ILE A 27 -0.56 -4.23 -20.62
CA ILE A 27 -0.05 -4.97 -19.47
C ILE A 27 -1.01 -4.79 -18.29
N VAL A 28 -1.26 -5.88 -17.56
CA VAL A 28 -1.95 -5.89 -16.29
C VAL A 28 -1.11 -6.59 -15.24
N VAL A 29 -1.17 -6.10 -14.00
CA VAL A 29 -0.57 -6.77 -12.84
C VAL A 29 -1.69 -7.19 -11.90
N LEU A 30 -1.58 -8.42 -11.41
CA LEU A 30 -2.61 -9.08 -10.64
C LEU A 30 -2.32 -9.03 -9.14
N SER A 31 -3.36 -9.02 -8.35
CA SER A 31 -3.28 -9.11 -6.89
C SER A 31 -2.85 -10.51 -6.44
N ASN A 32 -2.71 -10.71 -5.12
CA ASN A 32 -2.42 -12.02 -4.53
C ASN A 32 -3.34 -13.12 -5.12
N ASN A 33 -2.77 -14.31 -5.34
CA ASN A 33 -3.40 -15.46 -5.97
C ASN A 33 -3.84 -15.23 -7.43
N ASP A 34 -3.18 -14.33 -8.13
CA ASP A 34 -3.53 -13.94 -9.49
C ASP A 34 -5.03 -13.59 -9.64
N GLY A 35 -5.56 -12.92 -8.61
CA GLY A 35 -7.00 -12.68 -8.47
C GLY A 35 -7.51 -11.57 -9.38
N ASN A 36 -7.31 -10.32 -8.97
CA ASN A 36 -7.88 -9.14 -9.62
C ASN A 36 -6.77 -8.21 -10.11
N VAL A 37 -7.09 -7.42 -11.14
CA VAL A 37 -6.18 -6.39 -11.67
C VAL A 37 -5.98 -5.28 -10.62
N ILE A 38 -4.71 -5.04 -10.24
CA ILE A 38 -4.30 -3.97 -9.32
C ILE A 38 -3.44 -2.89 -9.98
N ALA A 39 -2.91 -3.17 -11.17
CA ALA A 39 -2.29 -2.16 -12.00
C ALA A 39 -2.49 -2.50 -13.48
N ARG A 40 -2.50 -1.47 -14.32
CA ARG A 40 -2.70 -1.60 -15.78
C ARG A 40 -1.93 -0.51 -16.51
N SER A 41 -1.33 -0.87 -17.62
CA SER A 41 -0.67 0.10 -18.50
C SER A 41 -1.69 1.01 -19.19
N ALA A 42 -1.23 2.11 -19.78
CA ALA A 42 -2.09 3.04 -20.50
C ALA A 42 -2.87 2.34 -21.63
N GLU A 43 -2.24 1.40 -22.32
CA GLU A 43 -2.83 0.62 -23.42
C GLU A 43 -3.92 -0.34 -22.94
N ALA A 44 -3.84 -0.81 -21.69
CA ALA A 44 -4.87 -1.70 -21.12
C ALA A 44 -6.08 -0.93 -20.54
N LYS A 45 -5.92 0.35 -20.18
CA LYS A 45 -6.97 1.17 -19.55
C LYS A 45 -8.31 1.23 -20.32
N PRO A 46 -8.34 1.34 -21.66
CA PRO A 46 -9.60 1.41 -22.39
C PRO A 46 -10.45 0.15 -22.28
N TRP A 47 -9.84 -1.01 -22.11
CA TRP A 47 -10.52 -2.31 -22.16
C TRP A 47 -10.72 -2.95 -20.78
N ILE A 48 -9.82 -2.70 -19.84
CA ILE A 48 -9.80 -3.39 -18.55
C ILE A 48 -10.00 -2.39 -17.44
N LYS A 49 -11.01 -2.63 -16.59
CA LYS A 49 -11.26 -1.83 -15.39
C LYS A 49 -10.39 -2.32 -14.22
N MET A 50 -10.02 -1.40 -13.33
CA MET A 50 -9.34 -1.75 -12.08
C MET A 50 -10.23 -2.68 -11.23
N GLY A 51 -9.63 -3.70 -10.63
CA GLY A 51 -10.35 -4.69 -9.83
C GLY A 51 -11.03 -5.81 -10.62
N THR A 52 -10.99 -5.80 -11.96
CA THR A 52 -11.54 -6.89 -12.79
C THR A 52 -10.84 -8.20 -12.46
N PRO A 53 -11.57 -9.30 -12.20
CA PRO A 53 -10.98 -10.61 -11.94
C PRO A 53 -10.25 -11.17 -13.17
N TRP A 54 -9.06 -11.75 -12.95
CA TRP A 54 -8.26 -12.31 -14.06
C TRP A 54 -8.98 -13.43 -14.82
N PHE A 55 -9.77 -14.26 -14.13
CA PHE A 55 -10.52 -15.33 -14.81
C PHE A 55 -11.54 -14.81 -15.82
N GLN A 56 -12.06 -13.60 -15.67
CA GLN A 56 -12.92 -12.96 -16.67
C GLN A 56 -12.09 -12.52 -17.86
N ILE A 57 -11.00 -11.80 -17.62
CA ILE A 57 -10.14 -11.25 -18.69
C ILE A 57 -9.60 -12.36 -19.61
N LYS A 58 -9.11 -13.46 -19.04
CA LYS A 58 -8.54 -14.55 -19.86
C LYS A 58 -9.55 -15.29 -20.73
N ASN A 59 -10.85 -15.16 -20.44
CA ASN A 59 -11.92 -15.81 -21.17
C ASN A 59 -12.59 -14.88 -22.20
N GLU A 60 -12.26 -13.59 -22.17
CA GLU A 60 -12.75 -12.59 -23.10
C GLU A 60 -11.79 -12.39 -24.29
N ARG A 61 -12.34 -11.93 -25.43
CA ARG A 61 -11.54 -11.54 -26.60
C ARG A 61 -11.29 -10.05 -26.59
N TYR A 62 -10.03 -9.66 -26.68
CA TYR A 62 -9.61 -8.27 -26.80
C TYR A 62 -8.96 -8.01 -28.16
N PRO A 63 -8.93 -6.75 -28.64
CA PRO A 63 -8.28 -6.41 -29.92
C PRO A 63 -6.81 -6.79 -29.96
N GLU A 64 -6.12 -6.75 -28.81
CA GLU A 64 -4.74 -7.13 -28.65
C GLU A 64 -4.56 -8.13 -27.48
N LYS A 65 -3.45 -8.89 -27.53
CA LYS A 65 -3.09 -9.81 -26.45
C LYS A 65 -2.79 -9.03 -25.17
N ILE A 66 -3.47 -9.38 -24.09
CA ILE A 66 -3.22 -8.84 -22.75
C ILE A 66 -2.07 -9.62 -22.09
N TYR A 67 -1.04 -8.91 -21.65
CA TYR A 67 0.08 -9.48 -20.92
C TYR A 67 -0.17 -9.32 -19.42
N ALA A 68 -0.25 -10.44 -18.71
CA ALA A 68 -0.53 -10.45 -17.28
C ALA A 68 0.70 -10.88 -16.49
N PHE A 69 0.93 -10.24 -15.35
CA PHE A 69 1.98 -10.57 -14.40
C PHE A 69 1.40 -10.72 -13.00
N SER A 70 1.90 -11.70 -12.26
CA SER A 70 1.68 -11.78 -10.81
C SER A 70 2.41 -10.63 -10.11
N SER A 71 1.90 -10.16 -8.96
CA SER A 71 2.59 -9.12 -8.18
C SER A 71 3.99 -9.54 -7.76
N ASN A 72 5.01 -8.83 -8.27
CA ASN A 72 6.41 -8.99 -7.91
C ASN A 72 6.85 -7.86 -6.97
N TYR A 73 6.41 -7.93 -5.70
CA TYR A 73 6.68 -6.87 -4.72
C TYR A 73 8.17 -6.64 -4.44
N GLU A 74 9.02 -7.65 -4.62
CA GLU A 74 10.48 -7.51 -4.47
C GLU A 74 11.04 -6.59 -5.57
N LEU A 75 10.63 -6.81 -6.82
CA LEU A 75 10.99 -5.95 -7.94
C LEU A 75 10.44 -4.53 -7.75
N TYR A 76 9.16 -4.41 -7.38
CA TYR A 76 8.52 -3.09 -7.25
C TYR A 76 9.13 -2.29 -6.10
N ALA A 77 9.46 -2.93 -4.97
CA ALA A 77 10.16 -2.27 -3.87
C ALA A 77 11.55 -1.77 -4.26
N SER A 78 12.31 -2.58 -5.03
CA SER A 78 13.62 -2.18 -5.55
C SER A 78 13.53 -1.00 -6.51
N MET A 79 12.56 -1.02 -7.44
CA MET A 79 12.36 0.08 -8.40
C MET A 79 11.83 1.34 -7.70
N SER A 80 10.95 1.19 -6.71
CA SER A 80 10.49 2.30 -5.87
C SER A 80 11.66 2.99 -5.17
N ALA A 81 12.52 2.23 -4.48
CA ALA A 81 13.68 2.80 -3.79
C ALA A 81 14.57 3.61 -4.73
N ARG A 82 14.79 3.13 -5.97
CA ARG A 82 15.57 3.87 -6.98
C ARG A 82 14.90 5.18 -7.37
N VAL A 83 13.58 5.18 -7.60
CA VAL A 83 12.83 6.41 -7.93
C VAL A 83 12.90 7.40 -6.77
N MET A 84 12.70 6.91 -5.52
CA MET A 84 12.72 7.77 -4.33
C MET A 84 14.11 8.42 -4.14
N ASN A 85 15.18 7.66 -4.32
CA ASN A 85 16.56 8.20 -4.26
C ASN A 85 16.78 9.30 -5.31
N CYS A 86 16.33 9.08 -6.56
CA CYS A 86 16.46 10.12 -7.61
C CYS A 86 15.70 11.41 -7.25
N LEU A 87 14.54 11.29 -6.58
CA LEU A 87 13.78 12.47 -6.14
C LEU A 87 14.44 13.17 -4.95
N GLU A 88 15.01 12.41 -4.01
CA GLU A 88 15.77 12.94 -2.86
C GLU A 88 17.03 13.70 -3.29
N GLU A 89 17.69 13.31 -4.39
CA GLU A 89 18.86 14.02 -4.92
C GLU A 89 18.57 15.47 -5.35
N LEU A 90 17.32 15.76 -5.73
CA LEU A 90 16.94 17.06 -6.29
C LEU A 90 16.09 17.91 -5.34
N ALA A 91 15.44 17.32 -4.35
CA ALA A 91 14.54 18.03 -3.45
C ALA A 91 15.14 18.15 -2.03
N PRO A 92 15.03 19.34 -1.38
CA PRO A 92 15.64 19.54 -0.06
C PRO A 92 15.02 18.72 1.06
N ARG A 93 13.72 18.49 0.99
CA ARG A 93 12.96 17.67 1.96
C ARG A 93 11.88 16.87 1.25
N VAL A 94 11.69 15.63 1.67
CA VAL A 94 10.79 14.67 1.02
C VAL A 94 9.98 13.90 2.04
N GLU A 95 8.83 13.39 1.58
CA GLU A 95 8.00 12.43 2.31
C GLU A 95 7.59 11.31 1.36
N GLN A 96 8.07 10.11 1.59
CA GLN A 96 7.58 8.94 0.87
C GLN A 96 6.16 8.62 1.32
N TYR A 97 5.18 8.99 0.50
CA TYR A 97 3.76 8.80 0.80
C TYR A 97 3.28 7.37 0.50
N SER A 98 3.77 6.78 -0.60
CA SER A 98 3.46 5.40 -0.98
C SER A 98 4.65 4.73 -1.66
N ILE A 99 4.43 3.56 -2.27
CA ILE A 99 5.46 2.85 -3.05
C ILE A 99 5.78 3.56 -4.38
N ASP A 100 4.90 4.42 -4.87
CA ASP A 100 4.97 5.10 -6.16
C ASP A 100 4.75 6.61 -6.10
N GLU A 101 4.50 7.16 -4.90
CA GLU A 101 4.24 8.59 -4.68
C GLU A 101 5.17 9.18 -3.62
N MET A 102 5.71 10.37 -3.90
CA MET A 102 6.55 11.14 -2.99
C MET A 102 6.11 12.61 -2.97
N PHE A 103 5.87 13.16 -1.78
CA PHE A 103 5.75 14.60 -1.59
C PHE A 103 7.13 15.23 -1.45
N LEU A 104 7.30 16.39 -2.06
CA LEU A 104 8.52 17.19 -2.06
C LEU A 104 8.19 18.57 -1.49
N ASP A 105 9.04 19.09 -0.62
CA ASP A 105 8.97 20.50 -0.22
C ASP A 105 9.75 21.35 -1.23
N LEU A 106 9.05 22.22 -1.91
CA LEU A 106 9.62 23.14 -2.89
C LEU A 106 9.86 24.55 -2.34
N THR A 107 9.91 24.72 -1.02
CA THR A 107 10.19 26.03 -0.41
C THR A 107 11.56 26.50 -0.84
N GLY A 108 11.62 27.67 -1.45
CA GLY A 108 12.84 28.28 -1.98
C GLY A 108 13.17 27.92 -3.44
N VAL A 109 12.65 26.82 -3.99
CA VAL A 109 12.89 26.42 -5.39
C VAL A 109 12.37 27.48 -6.36
N GLU A 110 11.21 28.08 -6.06
CA GLU A 110 10.59 29.14 -6.87
C GLU A 110 11.44 30.40 -7.05
N HIS A 111 12.45 30.61 -6.19
CA HIS A 111 13.41 31.71 -6.33
C HIS A 111 14.56 31.38 -7.30
N CYS A 112 14.77 30.09 -7.58
CA CYS A 112 15.87 29.63 -8.44
C CYS A 112 15.40 29.33 -9.86
N MET A 113 14.18 28.73 -10.00
CA MET A 113 13.63 28.39 -11.31
C MET A 113 12.11 28.26 -11.25
N GLY A 114 11.47 28.22 -12.43
CA GLY A 114 10.05 27.96 -12.53
C GLY A 114 9.67 26.55 -12.01
N LEU A 115 8.56 26.46 -11.24
CA LEU A 115 8.14 25.17 -10.66
C LEU A 115 7.82 24.10 -11.72
N GLU A 116 7.33 24.51 -12.90
CA GLU A 116 7.09 23.54 -13.98
C GLU A 116 8.39 23.09 -14.64
N ASP A 117 9.42 23.97 -14.71
CA ASP A 117 10.74 23.60 -15.22
C ASP A 117 11.42 22.64 -14.25
N PHE A 118 11.32 22.88 -12.96
CA PHE A 118 11.76 21.94 -11.94
C PHE A 118 11.05 20.59 -12.04
N GLY A 119 9.73 20.60 -12.23
CA GLY A 119 8.96 19.37 -12.45
C GLY A 119 9.41 18.62 -13.72
N ARG A 120 9.76 19.31 -14.79
CA ARG A 120 10.34 18.69 -15.99
C ARG A 120 11.72 18.09 -15.74
N GLN A 121 12.55 18.77 -14.96
CA GLN A 121 13.86 18.26 -14.54
C GLN A 121 13.72 16.99 -13.70
N LEU A 122 12.83 16.97 -12.70
CA LEU A 122 12.54 15.77 -11.92
C LEU A 122 12.12 14.59 -12.81
N ARG A 123 11.21 14.82 -13.75
CA ARG A 123 10.75 13.79 -14.70
C ARG A 123 11.87 13.22 -15.54
N GLN A 124 12.73 14.10 -16.08
CA GLN A 124 13.86 13.69 -16.92
C GLN A 124 14.86 12.90 -16.11
N HIS A 125 15.24 13.37 -14.92
CA HIS A 125 16.19 12.70 -14.03
C HIS A 125 15.72 11.29 -13.65
N VAL A 126 14.48 11.14 -13.17
CA VAL A 126 13.90 9.83 -12.86
C VAL A 126 13.89 8.92 -14.09
N TYR A 127 13.53 9.43 -15.26
CA TYR A 127 13.52 8.63 -16.50
C TYR A 127 14.92 8.18 -16.89
N ASP A 128 15.92 9.04 -16.79
CA ASP A 128 17.29 8.69 -17.17
C ASP A 128 17.89 7.63 -16.25
N CYS A 129 17.57 7.68 -14.94
CA CYS A 129 18.06 6.72 -13.97
C CYS A 129 17.30 5.39 -13.94
N THR A 130 15.99 5.41 -14.21
CA THR A 130 15.12 4.24 -13.96
C THR A 130 14.33 3.76 -15.17
N ARG A 131 14.24 4.54 -16.24
CA ARG A 131 13.35 4.35 -17.40
C ARG A 131 11.86 4.38 -17.03
N LEU A 132 11.52 4.80 -15.82
CA LEU A 132 10.14 5.05 -15.39
C LEU A 132 9.75 6.51 -15.63
N THR A 133 8.49 6.72 -15.98
CA THR A 133 7.95 8.08 -16.15
C THR A 133 7.12 8.47 -14.93
N ILE A 134 7.23 9.73 -14.50
CA ILE A 134 6.44 10.26 -13.39
C ILE A 134 5.52 11.40 -13.85
N GLY A 135 4.41 11.63 -13.16
CA GLY A 135 3.63 12.85 -13.21
C GLY A 135 3.99 13.74 -12.02
N VAL A 136 4.12 15.03 -12.25
CA VAL A 136 4.46 16.00 -11.19
C VAL A 136 3.37 17.07 -11.10
N GLY A 137 2.83 17.25 -9.91
CA GLY A 137 1.90 18.34 -9.59
C GLY A 137 2.42 19.18 -8.44
N ALA A 138 2.50 20.51 -8.61
CA ALA A 138 2.90 21.41 -7.54
C ALA A 138 1.73 22.31 -7.09
N GLY A 139 1.69 22.64 -5.79
CA GLY A 139 0.66 23.50 -5.23
C GLY A 139 1.02 24.03 -3.84
N PRO A 140 0.30 25.06 -3.37
CA PRO A 140 0.51 25.65 -2.04
C PRO A 140 0.24 24.68 -0.88
N THR A 141 -0.56 23.64 -1.13
CA THR A 141 -0.94 22.60 -0.16
C THR A 141 -0.77 21.22 -0.77
N LYS A 142 -0.69 20.18 0.06
CA LYS A 142 -0.61 18.78 -0.41
C LYS A 142 -1.83 18.40 -1.26
N THR A 143 -3.03 18.82 -0.87
CA THR A 143 -4.26 18.55 -1.64
C THR A 143 -4.23 19.23 -3.01
N LEU A 144 -3.79 20.48 -3.10
CA LEU A 144 -3.64 21.17 -4.38
C LEU A 144 -2.52 20.56 -5.25
N ALA A 145 -1.41 20.12 -4.65
CA ALA A 145 -0.36 19.40 -5.37
C ALA A 145 -0.90 18.08 -5.98
N LYS A 146 -1.74 17.33 -5.23
CA LYS A 146 -2.41 16.14 -5.77
C LYS A 146 -3.41 16.47 -6.88
N SER A 147 -4.18 17.54 -6.75
CA SER A 147 -5.09 18.00 -7.82
C SER A 147 -4.32 18.41 -9.09
N ALA A 148 -3.19 19.11 -8.93
CA ALA A 148 -2.31 19.46 -10.04
C ALA A 148 -1.72 18.21 -10.71
N GLN A 149 -1.29 17.23 -9.92
CA GLN A 149 -0.76 15.97 -10.43
C GLN A 149 -1.83 15.17 -11.20
N TRP A 150 -3.06 15.07 -10.67
CA TRP A 150 -4.18 14.48 -11.38
C TRP A 150 -4.40 15.15 -12.74
N ALA A 151 -4.51 16.48 -12.79
CA ALA A 151 -4.70 17.24 -14.01
C ALA A 151 -3.53 17.07 -15.01
N SER A 152 -2.30 16.95 -14.51
CA SER A 152 -1.11 16.74 -15.35
C SER A 152 -1.13 15.41 -16.10
N LYS A 153 -1.86 14.40 -15.57
CA LYS A 153 -2.07 13.10 -16.22
C LYS A 153 -3.29 13.08 -17.14
N GLU A 154 -4.38 13.73 -16.75
CA GLU A 154 -5.62 13.76 -17.51
C GLU A 154 -5.47 14.59 -18.80
N TRP A 155 -4.78 15.74 -18.75
CA TRP A 155 -4.69 16.65 -19.88
C TRP A 155 -3.29 16.64 -20.50
N LYS A 156 -3.18 15.99 -21.67
CA LYS A 156 -1.92 15.81 -22.43
C LYS A 156 -1.14 17.09 -22.66
N GLN A 157 -1.83 18.25 -22.75
CA GLN A 157 -1.19 19.57 -22.93
C GLN A 157 -0.18 19.91 -21.84
N PHE A 158 -0.35 19.42 -20.63
CA PHE A 158 0.59 19.66 -19.52
C PHE A 158 1.82 18.76 -19.57
N ARG A 159 1.87 17.78 -20.44
CA ARG A 159 3.00 16.88 -20.62
C ARG A 159 3.48 16.25 -19.31
N GLY A 160 2.54 15.99 -18.37
CA GLY A 160 2.78 15.36 -17.09
C GLY A 160 3.36 16.28 -16.01
N VAL A 161 3.35 17.61 -16.18
CA VAL A 161 3.76 18.58 -15.16
C VAL A 161 2.77 19.73 -15.09
N LEU A 162 2.31 20.07 -13.89
CA LEU A 162 1.44 21.22 -13.66
C LEU A 162 1.77 21.87 -12.31
N ALA A 163 1.91 23.19 -12.27
CA ALA A 163 2.05 23.96 -11.06
C ALA A 163 0.87 24.91 -10.83
N LEU A 164 0.32 24.87 -9.64
CA LEU A 164 -0.64 25.83 -9.11
C LEU A 164 0.09 26.77 -8.16
N THR A 165 0.12 28.05 -8.49
CA THR A 165 0.83 29.06 -7.69
C THR A 165 -0.16 30.05 -7.08
N ARG A 166 0.22 30.67 -5.96
CA ARG A 166 -0.56 31.75 -5.35
C ARG A 166 -0.70 32.96 -6.27
N GLY A 167 0.26 33.16 -7.17
CA GLY A 167 0.24 34.25 -8.15
C GLY A 167 -0.79 34.04 -9.29
N ASN A 168 -1.37 32.86 -9.43
CA ASN A 168 -2.39 32.58 -10.46
C ASN A 168 -3.61 31.84 -9.88
N PRO A 169 -4.44 32.51 -9.08
CA PRO A 169 -5.63 31.90 -8.47
C PRO A 169 -6.68 31.50 -9.50
N GLN A 170 -6.72 32.16 -10.65
CA GLN A 170 -7.67 31.80 -11.72
C GLN A 170 -7.37 30.43 -12.31
N ARG A 171 -6.08 30.07 -12.46
CA ARG A 171 -5.67 28.72 -12.92
C ARG A 171 -6.13 27.65 -11.93
N THR A 172 -5.93 27.88 -10.64
CA THR A 172 -6.40 26.98 -9.56
C THR A 172 -7.91 26.83 -9.62
N ARG A 173 -8.67 27.94 -9.66
CA ARG A 173 -10.13 27.93 -9.72
C ARG A 173 -10.64 27.18 -10.96
N LYS A 174 -10.03 27.41 -12.12
CA LYS A 174 -10.41 26.69 -13.35
C LYS A 174 -10.16 25.20 -13.24
N LEU A 175 -9.01 24.78 -12.71
CA LEU A 175 -8.73 23.35 -12.47
C LEU A 175 -9.79 22.74 -11.55
N LEU A 176 -10.04 23.34 -10.39
CA LEU A 176 -11.01 22.83 -9.42
C LEU A 176 -12.43 22.75 -9.97
N SER A 177 -12.83 23.67 -10.90
CA SER A 177 -14.14 23.60 -11.55
C SER A 177 -14.30 22.45 -12.54
N LEU A 178 -13.18 21.89 -13.01
CA LEU A 178 -13.16 20.77 -13.95
C LEU A 178 -12.88 19.42 -13.29
N GLN A 179 -12.35 19.43 -12.06
CA GLN A 179 -12.06 18.21 -11.31
C GLN A 179 -13.32 17.68 -10.62
N PRO A 180 -13.79 16.44 -10.94
CA PRO A 180 -14.89 15.81 -10.24
C PRO A 180 -14.59 15.65 -8.74
N VAL A 181 -15.61 15.74 -7.88
CA VAL A 181 -15.41 15.66 -6.43
C VAL A 181 -14.85 14.31 -5.97
N GLU A 182 -15.15 13.22 -6.68
CA GLU A 182 -14.62 11.87 -6.44
C GLU A 182 -13.14 11.72 -6.73
N GLU A 183 -12.56 12.63 -7.51
CA GLU A 183 -11.13 12.63 -7.85
C GLU A 183 -10.29 13.45 -6.85
N ILE A 184 -10.92 14.01 -5.82
CA ILE A 184 -10.23 14.73 -4.76
C ILE A 184 -9.61 13.72 -3.80
N TRP A 185 -8.36 13.94 -3.43
CA TRP A 185 -7.67 13.16 -2.42
C TRP A 185 -8.45 13.12 -1.10
N GLY A 186 -8.75 11.90 -0.62
CA GLY A 186 -9.54 11.67 0.59
C GLY A 186 -11.05 11.60 0.39
N VAL A 187 -11.55 11.84 -0.84
CA VAL A 187 -12.96 11.70 -1.17
C VAL A 187 -13.22 10.35 -1.84
N GLY A 188 -13.57 9.35 -1.05
CA GLY A 188 -13.95 8.03 -1.58
C GLY A 188 -15.40 7.98 -2.06
N ASN A 189 -15.77 6.94 -2.83
CA ASN A 189 -17.09 6.77 -3.47
C ASN A 189 -18.29 7.00 -2.54
N ARG A 190 -18.18 6.65 -1.25
CA ARG A 190 -19.28 6.86 -0.28
C ARG A 190 -19.45 8.32 0.09
N ILE A 191 -18.35 9.06 0.23
CA ILE A 191 -18.36 10.50 0.51
C ILE A 191 -18.83 11.24 -0.75
N ALA A 192 -18.27 10.90 -1.92
CA ALA A 192 -18.65 11.50 -3.19
C ALA A 192 -20.15 11.41 -3.46
N ARG A 193 -20.76 10.23 -3.26
CA ARG A 193 -22.23 10.07 -3.40
C ARG A 193 -23.02 10.99 -2.48
N LYS A 194 -22.60 11.16 -1.23
CA LYS A 194 -23.27 12.10 -0.29
C LYS A 194 -23.10 13.55 -0.71
N LEU A 195 -21.91 13.94 -1.17
CA LEU A 195 -21.62 15.29 -1.69
C LEU A 195 -22.47 15.58 -2.94
N ASN A 196 -22.55 14.64 -3.87
CA ASN A 196 -23.35 14.77 -5.09
C ASN A 196 -24.85 14.97 -4.79
N VAL A 197 -25.39 14.31 -3.78
CA VAL A 197 -26.79 14.53 -3.32
C VAL A 197 -27.00 15.97 -2.81
N LEU A 198 -25.96 16.58 -2.22
CA LEU A 198 -25.97 17.97 -1.75
C LEU A 198 -25.69 18.99 -2.88
N GLY A 199 -25.55 18.54 -4.13
CA GLY A 199 -25.23 19.41 -5.27
C GLY A 199 -23.74 19.73 -5.42
N ILE A 200 -22.86 19.18 -4.57
CA ILE A 200 -21.41 19.39 -4.60
C ILE A 200 -20.81 18.35 -5.55
N LYS A 201 -20.53 18.74 -6.79
CA LYS A 201 -20.10 17.84 -7.89
C LYS A 201 -18.63 18.00 -8.27
N THR A 202 -18.07 19.18 -8.04
CA THR A 202 -16.70 19.52 -8.41
C THR A 202 -15.84 19.85 -7.18
N ALA A 203 -14.52 19.85 -7.37
CA ALA A 203 -13.58 20.28 -6.35
C ALA A 203 -13.81 21.76 -5.97
N LEU A 204 -14.24 22.59 -6.94
CA LEU A 204 -14.59 24.00 -6.68
C LEU A 204 -15.83 24.11 -5.79
N ASP A 205 -16.87 23.33 -6.07
CA ASP A 205 -18.08 23.33 -5.24
C ASP A 205 -17.73 22.98 -3.79
N LEU A 206 -16.88 21.96 -3.59
CA LEU A 206 -16.42 21.57 -2.27
C LEU A 206 -15.57 22.68 -1.62
N ALA A 207 -14.66 23.30 -2.35
CA ALA A 207 -13.82 24.41 -1.85
C ALA A 207 -14.64 25.62 -1.40
N LEU A 208 -15.76 25.90 -2.08
CA LEU A 208 -16.66 27.02 -1.76
C LEU A 208 -17.66 26.68 -0.64
N THR A 209 -17.77 25.42 -0.24
CA THR A 209 -18.67 25.00 0.83
C THR A 209 -18.11 25.42 2.20
N ASN A 210 -19.01 25.88 3.11
CA ASN A 210 -18.62 26.29 4.45
C ASN A 210 -17.93 25.14 5.22
N PRO A 211 -16.69 25.34 5.72
CA PRO A 211 -15.94 24.31 6.44
C PRO A 211 -16.66 23.76 7.68
N ALA A 212 -17.38 24.61 8.43
CA ALA A 212 -18.14 24.20 9.61
C ALA A 212 -19.31 23.27 9.24
N PHE A 213 -19.98 23.50 8.10
CA PHE A 213 -21.01 22.60 7.56
C PHE A 213 -20.42 21.24 7.22
N ILE A 214 -19.26 21.22 6.55
CA ILE A 214 -18.56 19.97 6.20
C ILE A 214 -18.12 19.21 7.46
N ARG A 215 -17.57 19.88 8.45
CA ARG A 215 -17.17 19.25 9.73
C ARG A 215 -18.35 18.59 10.43
N LYS A 216 -19.50 19.30 10.49
CA LYS A 216 -20.72 18.81 11.17
C LYS A 216 -21.33 17.57 10.46
N ASN A 217 -21.37 17.56 9.13
CA ASN A 217 -22.09 16.55 8.36
C ASN A 217 -21.21 15.40 7.87
N PHE A 218 -19.89 15.55 7.88
CA PHE A 218 -18.94 14.55 7.42
C PHE A 218 -17.84 14.27 8.46
N SER A 219 -16.76 15.05 8.45
CA SER A 219 -15.64 14.85 9.37
C SER A 219 -14.67 16.03 9.38
N VAL A 220 -13.83 16.11 10.43
CA VAL A 220 -12.72 17.06 10.50
C VAL A 220 -11.69 16.83 9.38
N VAL A 221 -11.55 15.60 8.90
CA VAL A 221 -10.62 15.29 7.80
C VAL A 221 -11.08 15.95 6.51
N LEU A 222 -12.37 15.85 6.17
CA LEU A 222 -12.91 16.49 4.98
C LEU A 222 -12.95 18.04 5.13
N GLU A 223 -13.16 18.57 6.33
CA GLU A 223 -13.00 20.01 6.61
C GLU A 223 -11.59 20.49 6.27
N ARG A 224 -10.55 19.75 6.70
CA ARG A 224 -9.16 20.08 6.35
C ARG A 224 -8.94 20.05 4.84
N THR A 225 -9.55 19.10 4.13
CA THR A 225 -9.51 19.06 2.66
C THR A 225 -10.09 20.34 2.04
N VAL A 226 -11.22 20.85 2.55
CA VAL A 226 -11.80 22.14 2.09
C VAL A 226 -10.82 23.29 2.30
N ARG A 227 -10.19 23.39 3.47
CA ARG A 227 -9.18 24.42 3.77
C ARG A 227 -7.98 24.32 2.84
N GLU A 228 -7.47 23.09 2.63
CA GLU A 228 -6.34 22.83 1.71
C GLU A 228 -6.66 23.23 0.26
N LEU A 229 -7.88 22.97 -0.24
CA LEU A 229 -8.33 23.41 -1.56
C LEU A 229 -8.38 24.93 -1.70
N ASN A 230 -8.56 25.65 -0.59
CA ASN A 230 -8.50 27.12 -0.53
C ASN A 230 -7.07 27.67 -0.28
N GLY A 231 -6.05 26.81 -0.25
CA GLY A 231 -4.66 27.23 -0.10
C GLY A 231 -4.17 27.37 1.35
N GLU A 232 -4.99 26.98 2.35
CA GLU A 232 -4.59 26.90 3.75
C GLU A 232 -3.96 25.54 4.04
N SER A 233 -2.66 25.48 4.29
CA SER A 233 -1.94 24.23 4.55
C SER A 233 -2.28 23.69 5.94
N CYS A 234 -2.98 22.55 5.98
CA CYS A 234 -3.36 21.83 7.19
C CYS A 234 -2.50 20.58 7.42
N LEU A 235 -1.73 20.16 6.42
CA LEU A 235 -0.88 18.98 6.42
C LEU A 235 0.58 19.40 6.22
N SER A 236 1.42 19.10 7.21
CA SER A 236 2.87 19.27 7.12
C SER A 236 3.52 18.12 6.37
N LEU A 237 4.79 18.27 5.99
CA LEU A 237 5.60 17.18 5.49
C LEU A 237 5.97 16.23 6.65
N GLU A 238 5.73 14.93 6.48
CA GLU A 238 6.10 13.89 7.44
C GLU A 238 7.45 13.27 7.03
N GLU A 239 8.54 13.80 7.57
CA GLU A 239 9.91 13.37 7.22
C GLU A 239 10.24 11.98 7.78
N ALA A 240 9.54 11.55 8.84
CA ALA A 240 9.66 10.21 9.41
C ALA A 240 8.26 9.61 9.59
N PRO A 241 8.07 8.33 9.22
CA PRO A 241 6.79 7.67 9.41
C PRO A 241 6.45 7.59 10.90
N PRO A 242 5.17 7.84 11.28
CA PRO A 242 4.75 7.72 12.68
C PRO A 242 4.90 6.27 13.17
N THR A 243 5.13 6.12 14.47
CA THR A 243 5.20 4.82 15.13
C THR A 243 3.92 4.02 14.89
N LYS A 244 4.04 2.79 14.43
CA LYS A 244 2.90 1.92 14.15
C LYS A 244 2.09 1.67 15.40
N GLN A 245 0.77 1.80 15.30
CA GLN A 245 -0.19 1.51 16.37
C GLN A 245 -0.84 0.13 16.21
N GLN A 246 -0.66 -0.49 15.05
CA GLN A 246 -1.22 -1.80 14.71
C GLN A 246 -0.36 -2.50 13.68
N ILE A 247 -0.19 -3.82 13.83
CA ILE A 247 0.45 -4.68 12.83
C ILE A 247 -0.54 -5.77 12.42
N VAL A 248 -0.82 -5.86 11.11
CA VAL A 248 -1.70 -6.89 10.56
C VAL A 248 -0.92 -7.77 9.58
N CYS A 249 -0.98 -9.08 9.79
CA CYS A 249 -0.49 -10.08 8.85
C CYS A 249 -1.64 -10.99 8.44
N SER A 250 -2.06 -10.90 7.18
CA SER A 250 -3.18 -11.70 6.66
C SER A 250 -3.00 -12.02 5.19
N ARG A 251 -3.61 -13.12 4.76
CA ARG A 251 -3.67 -13.47 3.33
C ARG A 251 -5.00 -14.13 2.98
N SER A 252 -5.43 -13.92 1.74
CA SER A 252 -6.40 -14.80 1.10
C SER A 252 -5.69 -16.06 0.62
N PHE A 253 -6.36 -17.19 0.75
CA PHE A 253 -5.80 -18.49 0.38
C PHE A 253 -5.97 -18.76 -1.12
N GLY A 254 -4.99 -19.40 -1.74
CA GLY A 254 -5.08 -19.85 -3.13
C GLY A 254 -6.10 -20.98 -3.31
N VAL A 255 -6.23 -21.82 -2.27
CA VAL A 255 -7.25 -22.84 -2.13
C VAL A 255 -7.95 -22.60 -0.80
N LYS A 256 -9.30 -22.65 -0.78
CA LYS A 256 -10.08 -22.47 0.45
C LYS A 256 -9.74 -23.58 1.45
N ILE A 257 -9.59 -23.23 2.71
CA ILE A 257 -9.26 -24.15 3.80
C ILE A 257 -10.54 -24.63 4.46
N THR A 258 -10.63 -25.95 4.66
CA THR A 258 -11.75 -26.64 5.30
C THR A 258 -11.38 -27.36 6.60
N GLU A 259 -10.08 -27.53 6.84
CA GLU A 259 -9.54 -28.28 7.98
C GLU A 259 -8.91 -27.34 9.02
N TYR A 260 -9.21 -27.58 10.29
CA TYR A 260 -8.70 -26.81 11.41
C TYR A 260 -7.18 -26.72 11.41
N GLU A 261 -6.50 -27.87 11.25
CA GLU A 261 -5.03 -27.92 11.33
C GLU A 261 -4.37 -27.07 10.24
N SER A 262 -4.90 -27.12 9.02
CA SER A 262 -4.41 -26.26 7.92
C SER A 262 -4.58 -24.77 8.23
N LEU A 263 -5.71 -24.38 8.85
CA LEU A 263 -5.95 -23.00 9.22
C LEU A 263 -5.06 -22.56 10.39
N ARG A 264 -4.86 -23.45 11.38
CA ARG A 264 -3.95 -23.24 12.51
C ARG A 264 -2.52 -22.98 12.04
N GLN A 265 -2.02 -23.78 11.08
CA GLN A 265 -0.71 -23.58 10.47
C GLN A 265 -0.60 -22.20 9.79
N ALA A 266 -1.64 -21.77 9.08
CA ALA A 266 -1.67 -20.44 8.46
C ALA A 266 -1.65 -19.31 9.50
N ILE A 267 -2.37 -19.46 10.61
CA ILE A 267 -2.35 -18.50 11.72
C ILE A 267 -0.98 -18.48 12.40
N CYS A 268 -0.33 -19.63 12.62
CA CYS A 268 1.05 -19.67 13.13
C CYS A 268 2.01 -18.89 12.24
N GLN A 269 1.95 -19.07 10.92
CA GLN A 269 2.77 -18.33 9.97
C GLN A 269 2.50 -16.82 10.02
N HIS A 270 1.24 -16.41 10.13
CA HIS A 270 0.89 -14.99 10.22
C HIS A 270 1.35 -14.38 11.56
N ALA A 271 1.26 -15.14 12.65
CA ALA A 271 1.75 -14.74 13.97
C ALA A 271 3.28 -14.56 13.98
N GLU A 272 4.05 -15.51 13.42
CA GLU A 272 5.50 -15.37 13.25
C GLU A 272 5.85 -14.10 12.48
N ARG A 273 5.19 -13.87 11.33
CA ARG A 273 5.47 -12.68 10.52
C ARG A 273 5.07 -11.38 11.20
N ALA A 274 3.99 -11.39 11.97
CA ALA A 274 3.57 -10.23 12.75
C ALA A 274 4.57 -9.92 13.88
N SER A 275 5.07 -10.96 14.57
CA SER A 275 6.08 -10.83 15.63
C SER A 275 7.40 -10.27 15.09
N GLU A 276 7.87 -10.76 13.93
CA GLU A 276 9.07 -10.23 13.27
C GLU A 276 8.93 -8.73 12.96
N LYS A 277 7.77 -8.32 12.43
CA LYS A 277 7.50 -6.89 12.18
C LYS A 277 7.44 -6.08 13.47
N LEU A 278 6.85 -6.61 14.53
CA LEU A 278 6.76 -5.95 15.83
C LEU A 278 8.16 -5.69 16.42
N ARG A 279 9.05 -6.69 16.34
CA ARG A 279 10.44 -6.54 16.78
C ARG A 279 11.22 -5.52 15.97
N LYS A 280 10.99 -5.45 14.64
CA LYS A 280 11.59 -4.40 13.78
C LYS A 280 11.15 -2.98 14.14
N GLU A 281 9.96 -2.83 14.71
CA GLU A 281 9.45 -1.56 15.24
C GLU A 281 9.91 -1.30 16.69
N HIS A 282 10.70 -2.20 17.28
CA HIS A 282 11.14 -2.14 18.69
C HIS A 282 9.98 -2.01 19.68
N GLN A 283 8.85 -2.69 19.39
CA GLN A 283 7.63 -2.63 20.20
C GLN A 283 7.25 -3.99 20.76
N TYR A 284 6.42 -3.95 21.80
CA TYR A 284 5.78 -5.10 22.45
C TYR A 284 4.27 -4.96 22.30
N CYS A 285 3.53 -6.06 22.16
CA CYS A 285 2.08 -6.04 22.07
C CYS A 285 1.42 -6.76 23.24
N ARG A 286 0.21 -6.34 23.58
CA ARG A 286 -0.62 -6.98 24.60
C ARG A 286 -1.87 -7.63 24.02
N HIS A 287 -2.42 -7.12 22.90
CA HIS A 287 -3.61 -7.66 22.27
C HIS A 287 -3.25 -8.40 20.99
N ILE A 288 -3.61 -9.68 20.93
CA ILE A 288 -3.44 -10.54 19.76
C ILE A 288 -4.82 -10.95 19.27
N SER A 289 -5.23 -10.43 18.10
CA SER A 289 -6.50 -10.74 17.50
C SER A 289 -6.31 -11.65 16.29
N VAL A 290 -7.17 -12.64 16.15
CA VAL A 290 -7.25 -13.54 14.99
C VAL A 290 -8.59 -13.35 14.30
N PHE A 291 -8.59 -13.27 12.99
CA PHE A 291 -9.81 -13.23 12.20
C PHE A 291 -9.77 -14.27 11.10
N ILE A 292 -10.93 -14.85 10.81
CA ILE A 292 -11.15 -15.82 9.74
C ILE A 292 -12.41 -15.44 8.96
N LYS A 293 -12.41 -15.68 7.64
CA LYS A 293 -13.54 -15.31 6.77
C LYS A 293 -13.73 -16.31 5.63
N THR A 294 -14.96 -16.65 5.33
CA THR A 294 -15.34 -17.25 4.05
C THR A 294 -15.38 -16.19 2.94
N SER A 295 -15.63 -16.58 1.69
CA SER A 295 -15.70 -15.62 0.59
C SER A 295 -17.07 -14.91 0.59
N PRO A 296 -17.13 -13.58 0.62
CA PRO A 296 -18.39 -12.85 0.49
C PRO A 296 -19.00 -12.94 -0.93
N PHE A 297 -18.23 -13.45 -1.90
CA PHE A 297 -18.66 -13.58 -3.31
C PHE A 297 -19.10 -14.99 -3.67
N ALA A 298 -19.12 -15.93 -2.72
CA ALA A 298 -19.56 -17.30 -2.94
C ALA A 298 -21.08 -17.38 -2.77
N ILE A 299 -21.83 -17.28 -3.86
CA ILE A 299 -23.30 -17.19 -3.86
C ILE A 299 -23.96 -18.44 -3.23
N LYS A 300 -23.32 -19.62 -3.34
CA LYS A 300 -23.85 -20.90 -2.86
C LYS A 300 -23.33 -21.33 -1.49
N GLU A 301 -22.53 -20.51 -0.81
CA GLU A 301 -21.94 -20.82 0.48
C GLU A 301 -22.34 -19.78 1.52
N PRO A 302 -22.70 -20.16 2.74
CA PRO A 302 -23.04 -19.20 3.78
C PRO A 302 -21.79 -18.36 4.13
N TYR A 303 -21.98 -17.04 4.24
CA TYR A 303 -20.92 -16.17 4.71
C TYR A 303 -20.70 -16.38 6.21
N TYR A 304 -19.47 -16.62 6.59
CA TYR A 304 -19.02 -16.62 7.97
C TYR A 304 -17.76 -15.76 8.10
N GLY A 305 -17.75 -14.86 9.06
CA GLY A 305 -16.57 -14.07 9.40
C GLY A 305 -16.62 -13.71 10.88
N ASN A 306 -15.50 -14.00 11.59
CA ASN A 306 -15.42 -13.74 13.01
C ASN A 306 -14.02 -13.31 13.41
N VAL A 307 -13.92 -12.65 14.58
CA VAL A 307 -12.67 -12.17 15.20
C VAL A 307 -12.69 -12.55 16.68
N ALA A 308 -11.57 -13.06 17.18
CA ALA A 308 -11.35 -13.22 18.62
C ALA A 308 -10.03 -12.57 19.01
N THR A 309 -9.96 -12.05 20.23
CA THR A 309 -8.78 -11.38 20.79
C THR A 309 -8.38 -12.03 22.10
N GLU A 310 -7.09 -12.36 22.20
CA GLU A 310 -6.43 -12.68 23.47
C GLU A 310 -5.73 -11.44 24.00
N LYS A 311 -5.89 -11.20 25.29
CA LYS A 311 -5.22 -10.12 26.01
C LYS A 311 -4.19 -10.73 26.95
N LEU A 312 -2.93 -10.43 26.69
CA LEU A 312 -1.84 -10.87 27.57
C LEU A 312 -1.74 -9.93 28.77
N LEU A 313 -1.42 -10.50 29.93
CA LEU A 313 -1.14 -9.73 31.14
C LEU A 313 0.13 -8.90 30.96
N THR A 314 1.20 -9.54 30.48
CA THR A 314 2.49 -8.91 30.21
C THR A 314 2.66 -8.70 28.69
N PRO A 315 3.03 -7.48 28.21
CA PRO A 315 3.35 -7.25 26.82
C PRO A 315 4.51 -8.13 26.35
N THR A 316 4.42 -8.66 25.14
CA THR A 316 5.44 -9.54 24.56
C THR A 316 5.81 -9.17 23.15
N GLN A 317 7.02 -9.53 22.72
CA GLN A 317 7.45 -9.59 21.31
C GLN A 317 7.94 -11.02 20.92
N ASP A 318 7.80 -11.97 21.85
CA ASP A 318 8.19 -13.37 21.65
C ASP A 318 7.20 -14.07 20.72
N SER A 319 7.71 -14.61 19.62
CA SER A 319 6.88 -15.32 18.65
C SER A 319 6.12 -16.50 19.26
N ARG A 320 6.68 -17.17 20.26
CA ARG A 320 6.05 -18.34 20.92
C ARG A 320 4.78 -17.93 21.68
N ASP A 321 4.84 -16.81 22.40
CA ASP A 321 3.69 -16.29 23.15
C ASP A 321 2.60 -15.77 22.22
N ILE A 322 2.99 -15.07 21.15
CA ILE A 322 2.07 -14.56 20.15
C ILE A 322 1.40 -15.70 19.37
N ILE A 323 2.14 -16.76 19.02
CA ILE A 323 1.59 -17.95 18.35
C ILE A 323 0.60 -18.66 19.28
N ALA A 324 0.96 -18.87 20.54
CA ALA A 324 0.08 -19.53 21.53
C ALA A 324 -1.23 -18.75 21.71
N ALA A 325 -1.16 -17.43 21.91
CA ALA A 325 -2.34 -16.58 22.03
C ALA A 325 -3.18 -16.57 20.73
N ALA A 326 -2.54 -16.53 19.56
CA ALA A 326 -3.25 -16.59 18.30
C ALA A 326 -3.98 -17.92 18.08
N THR A 327 -3.37 -19.05 18.49
CA THR A 327 -4.00 -20.36 18.42
C THR A 327 -5.22 -20.46 19.33
N MET A 328 -5.11 -19.99 20.57
CA MET A 328 -6.25 -19.93 21.52
C MET A 328 -7.39 -19.04 20.96
N ALA A 329 -7.07 -17.90 20.36
CA ALA A 329 -8.06 -17.05 19.73
C ALA A 329 -8.76 -17.74 18.54
N LEU A 330 -8.00 -18.52 17.73
CA LEU A 330 -8.57 -19.27 16.60
C LEU A 330 -9.56 -20.33 17.09
N GLU A 331 -9.26 -21.07 18.13
CA GLU A 331 -10.14 -22.12 18.71
C GLU A 331 -11.53 -21.58 19.02
N ARG A 332 -11.66 -20.36 19.51
CA ARG A 332 -12.93 -19.73 19.86
C ARG A 332 -13.81 -19.37 18.64
N ILE A 333 -13.20 -19.17 17.49
CA ILE A 333 -13.93 -18.70 16.29
C ILE A 333 -13.98 -19.73 15.18
N TRP A 334 -13.25 -20.86 15.31
CA TRP A 334 -13.33 -21.94 14.34
C TRP A 334 -14.74 -22.55 14.30
N ARG A 335 -15.22 -22.88 13.12
CA ARG A 335 -16.45 -23.65 12.90
C ARG A 335 -16.22 -24.62 11.76
N ASP A 336 -16.57 -25.87 11.99
CA ASP A 336 -16.56 -26.91 10.97
C ASP A 336 -17.57 -26.63 9.86
N GLY A 337 -17.36 -27.23 8.69
CA GLY A 337 -18.28 -27.12 7.55
C GLY A 337 -18.15 -25.83 6.74
N HIS A 338 -17.28 -24.91 7.11
CA HIS A 338 -17.02 -23.69 6.35
C HIS A 338 -15.76 -23.80 5.48
N ARG A 339 -15.80 -23.12 4.33
CA ARG A 339 -14.67 -23.02 3.40
C ARG A 339 -13.98 -21.65 3.53
N TYR A 340 -12.97 -21.55 4.38
CA TYR A 340 -12.29 -20.31 4.70
C TYR A 340 -11.45 -19.80 3.53
N ALA A 341 -11.68 -18.55 3.14
CA ALA A 341 -11.00 -17.88 2.04
C ALA A 341 -9.89 -16.94 2.50
N LYS A 342 -9.95 -16.46 3.76
CA LYS A 342 -8.97 -15.53 4.32
C LYS A 342 -8.82 -15.69 5.82
N ALA A 343 -7.59 -15.58 6.30
CA ALA A 343 -7.29 -15.49 7.73
C ALA A 343 -6.16 -14.49 7.99
N GLY A 344 -6.03 -14.06 9.23
CA GLY A 344 -4.96 -13.18 9.64
C GLY A 344 -4.84 -12.98 11.14
N VAL A 345 -3.69 -12.46 11.52
CA VAL A 345 -3.33 -12.05 12.88
C VAL A 345 -3.15 -10.54 12.90
N MET A 346 -3.64 -9.90 13.93
CA MET A 346 -3.55 -8.47 14.17
C MET A 346 -3.03 -8.23 15.59
N LEU A 347 -1.94 -7.48 15.70
CA LEU A 347 -1.33 -7.08 16.95
C LEU A 347 -1.68 -5.62 17.26
N ASN A 348 -2.06 -5.35 18.50
CA ASN A 348 -2.46 -4.02 18.98
C ASN A 348 -1.96 -3.82 20.43
N ASP A 349 -2.24 -2.64 20.97
CA ASP A 349 -1.86 -2.22 22.32
C ASP A 349 -0.34 -2.33 22.49
N PHE A 350 0.36 -1.44 21.76
CA PHE A 350 1.82 -1.46 21.70
C PHE A 350 2.43 -0.61 22.78
N THR A 351 3.55 -1.13 23.34
CA THR A 351 4.40 -0.44 24.32
C THR A 351 5.85 -0.48 23.84
N GLY A 352 6.65 0.55 24.16
CA GLY A 352 8.09 0.56 23.90
C GLY A 352 8.87 -0.37 24.85
N SER A 353 10.14 -0.60 24.51
CA SER A 353 11.07 -1.29 25.41
C SER A 353 11.27 -0.48 26.70
N GLY A 354 11.08 -1.12 27.85
CA GLY A 354 11.25 -0.48 29.18
C GLY A 354 9.97 0.05 29.84
N VAL A 355 8.81 -0.02 29.17
CA VAL A 355 7.50 0.37 29.74
C VAL A 355 6.65 -0.86 30.09
N SER A 356 7.26 -1.96 30.46
CA SER A 356 6.54 -3.14 30.95
C SER A 356 6.29 -2.98 32.46
N GLN A 357 5.07 -2.58 32.81
CA GLN A 357 4.62 -2.68 34.20
C GLN A 357 4.32 -4.15 34.49
N LEU A 358 5.27 -4.82 35.14
CA LEU A 358 5.07 -6.16 35.70
C LEU A 358 4.01 -6.06 36.78
N GLN A 359 3.02 -6.93 36.77
CA GLN A 359 2.06 -7.02 37.89
C GLN A 359 2.71 -7.79 39.02
N LEU A 360 2.50 -7.34 40.25
CA LEU A 360 3.09 -7.94 41.46
C LEU A 360 2.70 -9.43 41.64
N PHE A 361 1.62 -9.86 41.02
CA PHE A 361 1.06 -11.22 41.07
C PHE A 361 1.09 -11.94 39.73
N ASP A 362 2.11 -11.68 38.90
CA ASP A 362 2.22 -12.28 37.57
C ASP A 362 2.56 -13.77 37.69
N GLU A 363 1.58 -14.62 37.45
CA GLU A 363 1.73 -16.09 37.46
C GLU A 363 2.57 -16.58 36.27
N ARG A 364 2.81 -15.74 35.26
CA ARG A 364 3.57 -16.06 34.06
C ARG A 364 4.61 -14.99 33.76
N PRO A 365 5.79 -15.09 34.37
CA PRO A 365 6.88 -14.15 34.09
C PRO A 365 7.35 -14.27 32.66
N PRO A 366 7.94 -13.20 32.08
CA PRO A 366 8.56 -13.25 30.78
C PRO A 366 9.52 -14.43 30.65
N ARG A 367 9.52 -15.11 29.49
CA ARG A 367 10.42 -16.26 29.29
C ARG A 367 11.88 -15.82 29.41
N PRO A 368 12.71 -16.52 30.20
CA PRO A 368 14.13 -16.21 30.27
C PRO A 368 14.78 -16.30 28.91
N HIS A 369 15.74 -15.43 28.64
CA HIS A 369 16.49 -15.33 27.35
C HIS A 369 15.62 -15.17 26.08
N SER A 370 14.38 -14.65 26.24
CA SER A 370 13.47 -14.46 25.11
C SER A 370 14.04 -13.49 24.06
N ALA A 371 14.59 -12.37 24.50
CA ALA A 371 15.12 -11.35 23.60
C ALA A 371 16.34 -11.86 22.80
N GLU A 372 17.24 -12.62 23.45
CA GLU A 372 18.41 -13.23 22.82
C GLU A 372 18.00 -14.25 21.77
N LEU A 373 17.07 -15.15 22.11
CA LEU A 373 16.56 -16.17 21.18
C LEU A 373 15.90 -15.54 19.96
N MET A 374 15.04 -14.53 20.14
CA MET A 374 14.38 -13.85 19.04
C MET A 374 15.38 -13.09 18.15
N ARG A 375 16.44 -12.50 18.73
CA ARG A 375 17.51 -11.85 17.98
C ARG A 375 18.29 -12.84 17.11
N VAL A 376 18.65 -14.00 17.65
CA VAL A 376 19.35 -15.07 16.91
C VAL A 376 18.47 -15.58 15.78
N LEU A 377 17.18 -15.84 16.02
CA LEU A 377 16.22 -16.31 15.03
C LEU A 377 16.06 -15.30 13.90
N ASP A 378 15.89 -14.02 14.22
CA ASP A 378 15.80 -12.95 13.22
C ASP A 378 17.12 -12.79 12.44
N GLY A 379 18.26 -12.93 13.11
CA GLY A 379 19.58 -12.91 12.49
C GLY A 379 19.75 -14.01 11.43
N ILE A 380 19.44 -15.26 11.78
CA ILE A 380 19.48 -16.39 10.83
C ILE A 380 18.54 -16.14 9.64
N ASN A 381 17.29 -15.68 9.92
CA ASN A 381 16.30 -15.45 8.88
C ASN A 381 16.63 -14.28 7.94
N ASN A 382 17.45 -13.33 8.39
CA ASN A 382 17.89 -12.19 7.57
C ASN A 382 19.26 -12.37 6.93
N SER A 383 20.03 -13.43 7.32
CA SER A 383 21.39 -13.68 6.78
C SER A 383 21.43 -14.11 5.31
N GLY A 384 20.32 -14.62 4.77
CA GLY A 384 20.27 -15.22 3.42
C GLY A 384 20.80 -16.67 3.36
N LEU A 385 21.40 -17.19 4.43
CA LEU A 385 22.01 -18.54 4.50
C LEU A 385 20.96 -19.66 4.70
N GLY A 386 19.80 -19.32 5.27
CA GLY A 386 18.74 -20.28 5.53
C GLY A 386 17.52 -19.64 6.21
N LYS A 387 16.55 -20.47 6.53
CA LYS A 387 15.34 -20.06 7.23
C LYS A 387 15.03 -21.00 8.39
N VAL A 388 14.73 -20.43 9.55
CA VAL A 388 14.27 -21.15 10.73
C VAL A 388 12.85 -20.65 11.06
N TRP A 389 11.96 -21.59 11.37
CA TRP A 389 10.58 -21.28 11.73
C TRP A 389 10.05 -22.23 12.81
N PHE A 390 8.95 -21.87 13.44
CA PHE A 390 8.31 -22.71 14.44
C PHE A 390 7.51 -23.85 13.77
N ALA A 391 7.61 -25.05 14.33
CA ALA A 391 6.99 -26.25 13.77
C ALA A 391 5.47 -26.13 13.55
N GLY A 392 4.79 -25.31 14.38
CA GLY A 392 3.36 -25.04 14.24
C GLY A 392 2.92 -24.46 12.87
N ARG A 393 3.84 -23.95 12.07
CA ARG A 393 3.60 -23.46 10.71
C ARG A 393 3.43 -24.57 9.67
N GLY A 394 3.91 -25.80 9.95
CA GLY A 394 4.02 -26.88 8.98
C GLY A 394 5.14 -26.68 7.95
N ILE A 395 5.34 -27.66 7.06
CA ILE A 395 6.47 -27.69 6.11
C ILE A 395 6.03 -27.33 4.69
N ALA A 396 4.92 -27.85 4.19
CA ALA A 396 4.47 -27.70 2.81
C ALA A 396 2.96 -27.43 2.73
N PRO A 397 2.49 -26.23 3.11
CA PRO A 397 1.08 -25.93 3.13
C PRO A 397 0.49 -25.83 1.71
N SER A 398 -0.63 -26.52 1.47
CA SER A 398 -1.37 -26.54 0.18
C SER A 398 -2.05 -25.20 -0.14
N TRP A 399 -2.23 -24.35 0.85
CA TRP A 399 -2.91 -23.05 0.75
C TRP A 399 -1.99 -21.88 0.37
N GLN A 400 -0.75 -22.15 -0.05
CA GLN A 400 0.20 -21.12 -0.45
C GLN A 400 -0.36 -20.19 -1.52
N MET A 401 0.17 -18.96 -1.53
CA MET A 401 -0.21 -17.95 -2.51
C MET A 401 0.20 -18.35 -3.91
N LYS A 402 -0.75 -18.38 -4.85
CA LYS A 402 -0.48 -18.59 -6.27
C LYS A 402 0.12 -17.34 -6.89
N ARG A 403 1.17 -17.53 -7.69
CA ARG A 403 1.86 -16.52 -8.49
C ARG A 403 2.39 -17.20 -9.76
N ASP A 404 1.45 -17.60 -10.63
CA ASP A 404 1.78 -18.45 -11.79
C ASP A 404 2.43 -17.66 -12.93
N MET A 405 2.31 -16.31 -12.90
CA MET A 405 2.85 -15.40 -13.90
C MET A 405 3.89 -14.43 -13.30
N LEU A 406 4.65 -14.91 -12.29
CA LEU A 406 5.66 -14.09 -11.64
C LEU A 406 6.83 -13.83 -12.60
N SER A 407 7.19 -12.57 -12.77
CA SER A 407 8.40 -12.16 -13.50
C SER A 407 9.67 -12.52 -12.72
N PRO A 408 10.83 -12.65 -13.40
CA PRO A 408 12.11 -12.84 -12.74
C PRO A 408 12.46 -11.70 -11.76
N ALA A 409 13.36 -12.01 -10.82
CA ALA A 409 13.82 -11.03 -9.82
C ALA A 409 14.99 -10.19 -10.37
N TYR A 410 14.74 -9.45 -11.44
CA TYR A 410 15.74 -8.74 -12.25
C TYR A 410 16.73 -7.86 -11.48
N THR A 411 16.34 -7.32 -10.34
CA THR A 411 17.16 -6.38 -9.56
C THR A 411 17.69 -6.95 -8.25
N THR A 412 17.27 -8.16 -7.87
CA THR A 412 17.59 -8.76 -6.57
C THR A 412 18.25 -10.14 -6.64
N ARG A 413 18.35 -10.72 -7.85
CA ARG A 413 19.03 -12.01 -8.08
C ARG A 413 19.92 -11.96 -9.32
N TRP A 414 21.21 -12.23 -9.16
CA TRP A 414 22.17 -12.22 -10.25
C TRP A 414 21.79 -13.09 -11.45
N ARG A 415 21.30 -14.30 -11.21
CA ARG A 415 20.90 -15.26 -12.25
C ARG A 415 19.68 -14.81 -13.06
N ASP A 416 18.92 -13.85 -12.55
CA ASP A 416 17.68 -13.36 -13.17
C ASP A 416 17.91 -12.05 -13.96
N ILE A 417 19.19 -11.59 -14.03
CA ILE A 417 19.55 -10.40 -14.82
C ILE A 417 19.33 -10.70 -16.30
N PRO A 418 18.66 -9.80 -17.06
CA PRO A 418 18.49 -9.98 -18.49
C PRO A 418 19.82 -10.10 -19.23
N VAL A 419 19.95 -11.13 -20.08
CA VAL A 419 21.15 -11.34 -20.89
C VAL A 419 20.97 -10.61 -22.23
N ALA A 420 21.84 -9.64 -22.51
CA ALA A 420 21.95 -9.03 -23.82
C ALA A 420 22.66 -10.00 -24.78
N ARG A 421 21.99 -10.37 -25.86
CA ARG A 421 22.63 -11.09 -26.97
C ARG A 421 23.10 -10.07 -28.00
N ILE A 422 24.39 -10.03 -28.22
CA ILE A 422 24.98 -9.26 -29.33
C ILE A 422 24.87 -10.21 -30.54
N GLY A 423 24.00 -9.85 -31.52
CA GLY A 423 23.84 -10.58 -32.76
C GLY A 423 25.00 -10.33 -33.71
#